data_5b757a9178f4cfa831b6c23356fee0d3
#
_entry.id   5b757a9178f4cfa831b6c23356fee0d3
#
_cell.length_a   1.000
_cell.length_b   1.000
_cell.length_c   1.000
_cell.angle_alpha   90.00
_cell.angle_beta   90.00
_cell.angle_gamma   90.00
#
_symmetry.space_group_name_H-M   'P 1'
#
loop_
_entity.id
_entity.type
_entity.pdbx_description
1 polymer ?
#
loop_
_entity_poly.entity_id
_entity_poly.type
_entity_poly.pdbx_seq_one_letter_code
_entity_poly.pdbx_strand_id
1 'polypeptide(L)'
;MSIRSGFLSLSLVAALWPAAPAPAADAIGIALEGFAYPHAVAFLPLTQEGEELRMAYMDVPPGANANGRTALLLHGRNFPASYWEPVVKALRETGYRVVVPDQIGFGKSSKPTFAYSLDTMARNTAALLDKLGVGKVDVVGHSMGGMLAVRFTRSYPERVDRLALEAPIGLEDYRFYVPPVETERLIEQERNLTADAYRRQLISNYAIKMPPERIEPFVRIREDVKDSGEYPRWLRSFVNSYQTIYSQPVVHEIPLVSRPTLFIMGGDDKNAPGRPFAPAELRPKMGQNAKLAQDLAAKMPAGRAEIFEGIGHLVHMEAEQRFNETLLGFLNEGR
;
A
#
# COMPACT_ATOMS: atom_id res chain seq x y z
N MET A 1 78.88 55.34 3.36
CA MET A 1 78.50 53.95 2.97
C MET A 1 77.16 53.68 3.55
N SER A 2 76.07 53.79 2.75
CA SER A 2 74.70 53.66 3.18
C SER A 2 74.10 52.37 2.56
N ILE A 3 73.72 51.42 3.40
CA ILE A 3 73.19 50.18 2.97
C ILE A 3 71.66 50.36 2.96
N ARG A 4 70.99 50.28 1.79
CA ARG A 4 69.56 50.28 1.62
C ARG A 4 69.05 48.83 1.73
N SER A 5 68.26 48.55 2.76
CA SER A 5 67.51 47.30 2.92
C SER A 5 66.23 47.37 2.08
N GLY A 6 66.14 46.54 1.06
CA GLY A 6 64.90 46.38 0.29
C GLY A 6 63.99 45.33 0.96
N PHE A 7 62.75 45.72 1.32
CA PHE A 7 61.67 44.78 1.75
C PHE A 7 60.96 44.22 0.52
N LEU A 8 61.05 42.93 0.31
CA LEU A 8 60.25 42.23 -0.65
C LEU A 8 58.86 41.91 0.03
N SER A 9 57.83 42.54 -0.45
CA SER A 9 56.48 42.21 -0.05
C SER A 9 55.99 40.96 -0.84
N LEU A 10 55.75 39.82 -0.15
CA LEU A 10 55.16 38.64 -0.73
C LEU A 10 53.66 38.80 -0.66
N SER A 11 52.99 39.01 -1.80
CA SER A 11 51.54 39.03 -1.90
C SER A 11 51.02 37.58 -1.98
N LEU A 12 50.32 37.12 -0.93
CA LEU A 12 49.66 35.84 -0.91
C LEU A 12 48.36 35.96 -1.75
N VAL A 13 48.32 35.35 -2.93
CA VAL A 13 47.10 35.20 -3.72
C VAL A 13 46.39 33.98 -3.17
N ALA A 14 45.33 34.20 -2.37
CA ALA A 14 44.42 33.13 -1.97
C ALA A 14 43.60 32.67 -3.17
N ALA A 15 43.88 31.48 -3.68
CA ALA A 15 43.08 30.83 -4.69
C ALA A 15 41.72 30.45 -4.06
N LEU A 16 40.66 31.13 -4.47
CA LEU A 16 39.28 30.71 -4.16
C LEU A 16 38.97 29.44 -4.95
N TRP A 17 39.06 28.30 -4.29
CA TRP A 17 38.55 27.06 -4.84
C TRP A 17 37.00 27.15 -4.85
N PRO A 18 36.33 26.88 -5.99
CA PRO A 18 34.87 26.82 -5.98
C PRO A 18 34.43 25.73 -5.00
N ALA A 19 33.53 26.07 -4.10
CA ALA A 19 32.92 25.09 -3.20
C ALA A 19 32.27 23.99 -4.07
N ALA A 20 32.58 22.72 -3.77
CA ALA A 20 31.92 21.61 -4.41
C ALA A 20 30.40 21.78 -4.20
N PRO A 21 29.58 21.54 -5.24
CA PRO A 21 28.13 21.56 -5.06
C PRO A 21 27.76 20.59 -3.93
N ALA A 22 26.87 21.04 -3.04
CA ALA A 22 26.33 20.16 -2.03
C ALA A 22 25.75 18.89 -2.73
N PRO A 23 25.98 17.69 -2.19
CA PRO A 23 25.41 16.50 -2.77
C PRO A 23 23.90 16.73 -2.91
N ALA A 24 23.36 16.52 -4.11
CA ALA A 24 21.92 16.50 -4.34
C ALA A 24 21.33 15.52 -3.32
N ALA A 25 20.28 15.91 -2.63
CA ALA A 25 19.53 14.98 -1.79
C ALA A 25 19.29 13.71 -2.60
N ASP A 26 19.71 12.55 -2.08
CA ASP A 26 19.62 11.29 -2.80
C ASP A 26 18.20 11.15 -3.34
N ALA A 27 18.06 11.15 -4.67
CA ALA A 27 16.77 11.03 -5.32
C ALA A 27 16.13 9.72 -4.85
N ILE A 28 14.86 9.76 -4.46
CA ILE A 28 14.12 8.55 -4.14
C ILE A 28 14.02 7.72 -5.42
N GLY A 29 14.70 6.57 -5.47
CA GLY A 29 14.58 5.64 -6.58
C GLY A 29 13.20 5.02 -6.65
N ILE A 30 12.89 4.31 -7.75
CA ILE A 30 11.56 3.67 -7.95
C ILE A 30 11.26 2.57 -6.92
N ALA A 31 12.27 2.04 -6.23
CA ALA A 31 12.12 1.12 -5.10
C ALA A 31 12.22 1.85 -3.74
N LEU A 32 11.95 3.14 -3.71
CA LEU A 32 11.91 3.99 -2.51
C LEU A 32 13.18 3.85 -1.65
N GLU A 33 14.36 3.79 -2.27
CA GLU A 33 15.63 3.54 -1.60
C GLU A 33 15.92 4.58 -0.52
N GLY A 34 15.67 5.85 -0.80
CA GLY A 34 15.85 6.97 0.14
C GLY A 34 14.71 7.16 1.14
N PHE A 35 13.61 6.42 1.03
CA PHE A 35 12.46 6.57 1.93
C PHE A 35 12.60 5.67 3.16
N ALA A 36 12.59 6.27 4.35
CA ALA A 36 12.72 5.53 5.60
C ALA A 36 11.43 4.75 5.96
N TYR A 37 11.57 3.48 6.29
CA TYR A 37 10.50 2.67 6.89
C TYR A 37 10.64 2.65 8.42
N PRO A 38 9.53 2.49 9.16
CA PRO A 38 9.56 2.51 10.62
C PRO A 38 10.27 1.31 11.24
N HIS A 39 10.39 0.21 10.51
CA HIS A 39 11.03 -1.02 10.93
C HIS A 39 12.04 -1.50 9.89
N ALA A 40 12.93 -2.40 10.30
CA ALA A 40 13.92 -3.02 9.40
C ALA A 40 13.24 -3.73 8.23
N VAL A 41 13.75 -3.48 7.03
CA VAL A 41 13.26 -4.08 5.79
C VAL A 41 14.19 -5.21 5.38
N ALA A 42 13.60 -6.38 5.16
CA ALA A 42 14.28 -7.54 4.57
C ALA A 42 13.68 -7.84 3.18
N PHE A 43 14.32 -8.74 2.43
CA PHE A 43 13.93 -9.10 1.09
C PHE A 43 13.79 -10.61 0.91
N LEU A 44 12.71 -11.01 0.25
CA LEU A 44 12.51 -12.37 -0.26
C LEU A 44 12.91 -12.38 -1.73
N PRO A 45 13.94 -13.14 -2.15
CA PRO A 45 14.22 -13.35 -3.57
C PRO A 45 13.12 -14.20 -4.21
N LEU A 46 12.72 -13.84 -5.42
CA LEU A 46 11.68 -14.52 -6.20
C LEU A 46 12.10 -14.54 -7.66
N THR A 47 11.72 -15.58 -8.38
CA THR A 47 11.85 -15.64 -9.85
C THR A 47 10.46 -15.72 -10.46
N GLN A 48 10.09 -14.77 -11.34
CA GLN A 48 8.80 -14.72 -12.01
C GLN A 48 8.98 -14.32 -13.47
N GLU A 49 8.30 -14.99 -14.38
CA GLU A 49 8.39 -14.73 -15.84
C GLU A 49 9.85 -14.64 -16.35
N GLY A 50 10.76 -15.40 -15.71
CA GLY A 50 12.19 -15.39 -16.03
C GLY A 50 12.98 -14.20 -15.49
N GLU A 51 12.36 -13.29 -14.71
CA GLU A 51 13.02 -12.18 -14.06
C GLU A 51 13.34 -12.50 -12.59
N GLU A 52 14.55 -12.15 -12.13
CA GLU A 52 14.93 -12.18 -10.72
C GLU A 52 14.37 -10.94 -10.02
N LEU A 53 13.54 -11.17 -9.01
CA LEU A 53 12.84 -10.13 -8.26
C LEU A 53 13.16 -10.23 -6.78
N ARG A 54 12.89 -9.15 -6.06
CA ARG A 54 12.92 -9.15 -4.59
C ARG A 54 11.64 -8.54 -4.05
N MET A 55 11.00 -9.22 -3.09
CA MET A 55 9.86 -8.72 -2.35
C MET A 55 10.32 -8.19 -1.00
N ALA A 56 10.15 -6.90 -0.77
CA ALA A 56 10.47 -6.24 0.49
C ALA A 56 9.40 -6.56 1.54
N TYR A 57 9.81 -6.68 2.80
CA TYR A 57 8.89 -6.87 3.92
C TYR A 57 9.49 -6.37 5.22
N MET A 58 8.62 -5.97 6.14
CA MET A 58 8.93 -5.78 7.56
C MET A 58 8.43 -7.00 8.33
N ASP A 59 9.28 -7.58 9.18
CA ASP A 59 8.95 -8.66 10.13
C ASP A 59 9.17 -8.14 11.53
N VAL A 60 8.08 -7.75 12.17
CA VAL A 60 8.11 -6.99 13.40
C VAL A 60 7.77 -7.90 14.58
N PRO A 61 8.72 -8.15 15.50
CA PRO A 61 8.49 -9.04 16.62
C PRO A 61 7.43 -8.49 17.57
N PRO A 62 6.74 -9.36 18.35
CA PRO A 62 5.79 -8.92 19.34
C PRO A 62 6.46 -8.01 20.41
N GLY A 63 5.63 -7.24 21.12
CA GLY A 63 6.06 -6.53 22.32
C GLY A 63 6.40 -7.48 23.48
N ALA A 64 6.35 -6.96 24.71
CA ALA A 64 6.79 -7.71 25.90
C ALA A 64 6.03 -9.02 26.17
N ASN A 65 4.76 -9.11 25.76
CA ASN A 65 3.88 -10.26 26.03
C ASN A 65 3.47 -10.94 24.73
N ALA A 66 4.34 -11.80 24.18
CA ALA A 66 4.03 -12.55 22.95
C ALA A 66 2.81 -13.45 23.16
N ASN A 67 1.82 -13.36 22.26
CA ASN A 67 0.60 -14.18 22.27
C ASN A 67 0.68 -15.41 21.36
N GLY A 68 1.83 -15.63 20.70
CA GLY A 68 2.07 -16.75 19.77
C GLY A 68 1.41 -16.59 18.40
N ARG A 69 0.79 -15.44 18.10
CA ARG A 69 0.05 -15.18 16.86
C ARG A 69 0.80 -14.23 15.94
N THR A 70 0.51 -14.37 14.67
CA THR A 70 1.05 -13.48 13.62
C THR A 70 -0.07 -12.80 12.86
N ALA A 71 0.02 -11.49 12.71
CA ALA A 71 -0.81 -10.71 11.82
C ALA A 71 -0.07 -10.44 10.49
N LEU A 72 -0.76 -10.61 9.38
CA LEU A 72 -0.30 -10.27 8.03
C LEU A 72 -1.06 -9.04 7.54
N LEU A 73 -0.35 -7.95 7.27
CA LEU A 73 -0.96 -6.70 6.80
C LEU A 73 -0.67 -6.49 5.31
N LEU A 74 -1.71 -6.43 4.49
CA LEU A 74 -1.65 -6.29 3.03
C LEU A 74 -2.10 -4.90 2.61
N HIS A 75 -1.17 -4.12 2.02
CA HIS A 75 -1.37 -2.71 1.70
C HIS A 75 -2.24 -2.46 0.46
N GLY A 76 -2.82 -1.25 0.38
CA GLY A 76 -3.52 -0.74 -0.78
C GLY A 76 -2.58 -0.31 -1.92
N ARG A 77 -3.15 -0.01 -3.09
CA ARG A 77 -2.40 0.32 -4.32
C ARG A 77 -1.53 1.58 -4.21
N ASN A 78 -1.99 2.59 -3.47
CA ASN A 78 -1.40 3.92 -3.52
C ASN A 78 -0.36 4.20 -2.42
N PHE A 79 -0.15 3.27 -1.49
CA PHE A 79 0.63 3.50 -0.28
C PHE A 79 1.66 2.38 -0.09
N PRO A 80 2.88 2.70 0.37
CA PRO A 80 3.85 1.69 0.77
C PRO A 80 3.45 1.03 2.10
N ALA A 81 3.97 -0.17 2.37
CA ALA A 81 3.67 -0.93 3.59
C ALA A 81 3.90 -0.14 4.90
N SER A 82 4.76 0.87 4.89
CA SER A 82 5.06 1.73 6.04
C SER A 82 3.85 2.49 6.61
N TYR A 83 2.78 2.69 5.83
CA TYR A 83 1.59 3.40 6.32
C TYR A 83 0.80 2.60 7.36
N TRP A 84 1.08 1.30 7.50
CA TRP A 84 0.49 0.44 8.51
C TRP A 84 1.03 0.67 9.94
N GLU A 85 2.01 1.55 10.14
CA GLU A 85 2.68 1.72 11.44
C GLU A 85 1.73 1.88 12.64
N PRO A 86 0.63 2.65 12.58
CA PRO A 86 -0.31 2.74 13.71
C PRO A 86 -0.93 1.38 14.08
N VAL A 87 -1.24 0.56 13.09
CA VAL A 87 -1.80 -0.79 13.28
C VAL A 87 -0.73 -1.77 13.75
N VAL A 88 0.49 -1.68 13.21
CA VAL A 88 1.65 -2.47 13.66
C VAL A 88 1.90 -2.25 15.14
N LYS A 89 1.92 -0.99 15.58
CA LYS A 89 2.11 -0.63 17.00
C LYS A 89 1.05 -1.27 17.88
N ALA A 90 -0.25 -1.10 17.55
CA ALA A 90 -1.36 -1.64 18.32
C ALA A 90 -1.33 -3.18 18.41
N LEU A 91 -1.03 -3.87 17.30
CA LEU A 91 -0.89 -5.32 17.28
C LEU A 91 0.28 -5.82 18.12
N ARG A 92 1.43 -5.14 18.04
CA ARG A 92 2.60 -5.49 18.86
C ARG A 92 2.36 -5.34 20.35
N GLU A 93 1.69 -4.26 20.77
CA GLU A 93 1.34 -4.01 22.17
C GLU A 93 0.43 -5.11 22.71
N THR A 94 -0.36 -5.77 21.87
CA THR A 94 -1.20 -6.92 22.23
C THR A 94 -0.54 -8.28 21.98
N GLY A 95 0.77 -8.29 21.72
CA GLY A 95 1.60 -9.49 21.67
C GLY A 95 1.69 -10.19 20.31
N TYR A 96 1.20 -9.58 19.22
CA TYR A 96 1.33 -10.13 17.88
C TYR A 96 2.73 -9.93 17.29
N ARG A 97 3.23 -10.94 16.57
CA ARG A 97 4.21 -10.74 15.50
C ARG A 97 3.48 -10.15 14.31
N VAL A 98 4.07 -9.16 13.60
CA VAL A 98 3.43 -8.51 12.48
C VAL A 98 4.29 -8.60 11.24
N VAL A 99 3.77 -9.17 10.17
CA VAL A 99 4.44 -9.28 8.86
C VAL A 99 3.76 -8.34 7.86
N VAL A 100 4.54 -7.44 7.27
CA VAL A 100 4.03 -6.38 6.38
C VAL A 100 4.84 -6.37 5.08
N PRO A 101 4.44 -7.11 4.04
CA PRO A 101 5.12 -7.06 2.75
C PRO A 101 4.73 -5.83 1.93
N ASP A 102 5.68 -5.28 1.18
CA ASP A 102 5.38 -4.56 -0.06
C ASP A 102 5.19 -5.61 -1.16
N GLN A 103 4.03 -5.66 -1.78
CA GLN A 103 3.81 -6.58 -2.89
C GLN A 103 4.71 -6.23 -4.08
N ILE A 104 5.05 -7.21 -4.92
CA ILE A 104 5.78 -6.96 -6.17
C ILE A 104 5.03 -5.89 -6.97
N GLY A 105 5.77 -4.88 -7.44
CA GLY A 105 5.21 -3.69 -8.08
C GLY A 105 5.08 -2.47 -7.17
N PHE A 106 5.22 -2.63 -5.84
CA PHE A 106 4.95 -1.57 -4.87
C PHE A 106 6.11 -1.33 -3.90
N GLY A 107 6.06 -0.20 -3.20
CA GLY A 107 6.97 0.15 -2.11
C GLY A 107 8.45 -0.08 -2.44
N LYS A 108 9.14 -0.82 -1.59
CA LYS A 108 10.56 -1.19 -1.78
C LYS A 108 10.78 -2.47 -2.59
N SER A 109 9.72 -3.12 -3.06
CA SER A 109 9.81 -4.32 -3.89
C SER A 109 10.16 -3.99 -5.34
N SER A 110 10.63 -4.98 -6.10
CA SER A 110 10.90 -4.87 -7.54
C SER A 110 9.68 -4.40 -8.33
N LYS A 111 9.92 -3.68 -9.43
CA LYS A 111 8.91 -3.11 -10.34
C LYS A 111 9.00 -3.77 -11.71
N PRO A 112 8.59 -5.03 -11.88
CA PRO A 112 8.56 -5.66 -13.19
C PRO A 112 7.50 -5.03 -14.09
N THR A 113 7.62 -5.23 -15.39
CA THR A 113 6.71 -4.65 -16.40
C THR A 113 5.69 -5.65 -16.95
N PHE A 114 5.79 -6.92 -16.57
CA PHE A 114 4.80 -7.94 -16.91
C PHE A 114 3.47 -7.75 -16.14
N ALA A 115 2.43 -8.43 -16.59
CA ALA A 115 1.10 -8.36 -15.96
C ALA A 115 1.10 -9.03 -14.57
N TYR A 116 0.43 -8.40 -13.62
CA TYR A 116 0.24 -8.98 -12.29
C TYR A 116 -1.03 -9.84 -12.22
N SER A 117 -1.06 -10.73 -11.22
CA SER A 117 -2.28 -11.41 -10.83
C SER A 117 -2.39 -11.50 -9.31
N LEU A 118 -3.62 -11.51 -8.80
CA LEU A 118 -3.86 -11.75 -7.37
C LEU A 118 -3.38 -13.14 -6.96
N ASP A 119 -3.43 -14.12 -7.86
CA ASP A 119 -2.93 -15.47 -7.59
C ASP A 119 -1.41 -15.50 -7.41
N THR A 120 -0.67 -14.77 -8.25
CA THR A 120 0.78 -14.65 -8.12
C THR A 120 1.15 -13.89 -6.85
N MET A 121 0.45 -12.80 -6.52
CA MET A 121 0.67 -12.06 -5.27
C MET A 121 0.37 -12.94 -4.04
N ALA A 122 -0.71 -13.73 -4.07
CA ALA A 122 -1.05 -14.66 -2.99
C ALA A 122 0.03 -15.74 -2.81
N ARG A 123 0.57 -16.29 -3.90
CA ARG A 123 1.67 -17.26 -3.90
C ARG A 123 2.95 -16.67 -3.31
N ASN A 124 3.30 -15.44 -3.70
CA ASN A 124 4.45 -14.74 -3.13
C ASN A 124 4.29 -14.51 -1.62
N THR A 125 3.08 -14.17 -1.20
CA THR A 125 2.74 -13.99 0.22
C THR A 125 2.87 -15.31 0.98
N ALA A 126 2.39 -16.43 0.43
CA ALA A 126 2.58 -17.77 1.01
C ALA A 126 4.07 -18.12 1.12
N ALA A 127 4.84 -17.90 0.07
CA ALA A 127 6.30 -18.14 0.07
C ALA A 127 7.03 -17.28 1.13
N LEU A 128 6.59 -16.06 1.36
CA LEU A 128 7.12 -15.22 2.45
C LEU A 128 6.84 -15.85 3.82
N LEU A 129 5.60 -16.27 4.07
CA LEU A 129 5.23 -16.92 5.33
C LEU A 129 6.01 -18.22 5.56
N ASP A 130 6.24 -19.01 4.50
CA ASP A 130 7.06 -20.23 4.56
C ASP A 130 8.51 -19.92 4.92
N LYS A 131 9.12 -18.89 4.28
CA LYS A 131 10.48 -18.43 4.63
C LYS A 131 10.59 -17.99 6.09
N LEU A 132 9.52 -17.40 6.64
CA LEU A 132 9.49 -16.90 8.02
C LEU A 132 9.08 -17.98 9.04
N GLY A 133 8.78 -19.19 8.61
CA GLY A 133 8.30 -20.29 9.47
C GLY A 133 6.92 -20.01 10.08
N VAL A 134 6.09 -19.18 9.41
CA VAL A 134 4.76 -18.82 9.89
C VAL A 134 3.72 -19.77 9.31
N GLY A 135 3.08 -20.57 10.15
CA GLY A 135 2.07 -21.55 9.73
C GLY A 135 0.71 -20.92 9.42
N LYS A 136 0.20 -20.10 10.35
CA LYS A 136 -1.10 -19.42 10.25
C LYS A 136 -1.01 -17.96 10.60
N VAL A 137 -1.92 -17.17 10.04
CA VAL A 137 -1.99 -15.71 10.25
C VAL A 137 -3.43 -15.23 10.42
N ASP A 138 -3.57 -14.13 11.14
CA ASP A 138 -4.73 -13.25 11.01
C ASP A 138 -4.40 -12.25 9.89
N VAL A 139 -5.23 -12.20 8.85
CA VAL A 139 -4.99 -11.36 7.67
C VAL A 139 -5.77 -10.06 7.78
N VAL A 140 -5.10 -8.94 7.56
CA VAL A 140 -5.71 -7.62 7.43
C VAL A 140 -5.36 -7.06 6.06
N GLY A 141 -6.35 -6.72 5.25
CA GLY A 141 -6.13 -6.19 3.92
C GLY A 141 -6.87 -4.90 3.66
N HIS A 142 -6.16 -3.85 3.22
CA HIS A 142 -6.74 -2.56 2.86
C HIS A 142 -6.87 -2.41 1.34
N SER A 143 -8.02 -1.96 0.86
CA SER A 143 -8.22 -1.59 -0.54
C SER A 143 -7.87 -2.75 -1.51
N MET A 144 -6.90 -2.59 -2.43
CA MET A 144 -6.37 -3.68 -3.26
C MET A 144 -5.80 -4.84 -2.41
N GLY A 145 -5.18 -4.53 -1.27
CA GLY A 145 -4.73 -5.55 -0.31
C GLY A 145 -5.91 -6.35 0.27
N GLY A 146 -7.10 -5.78 0.31
CA GLY A 146 -8.33 -6.49 0.64
C GLY A 146 -8.73 -7.50 -0.44
N MET A 147 -8.59 -7.15 -1.73
CA MET A 147 -8.77 -8.13 -2.82
C MET A 147 -7.77 -9.28 -2.70
N LEU A 148 -6.49 -8.94 -2.45
CA LEU A 148 -5.45 -9.95 -2.24
C LEU A 148 -5.74 -10.82 -1.02
N ALA A 149 -6.22 -10.23 0.09
CA ALA A 149 -6.58 -10.94 1.31
C ALA A 149 -7.70 -11.97 1.06
N VAL A 150 -8.72 -11.61 0.28
CA VAL A 150 -9.78 -12.54 -0.15
C VAL A 150 -9.19 -13.68 -0.99
N ARG A 151 -8.39 -13.36 -2.03
CA ARG A 151 -7.76 -14.36 -2.90
C ARG A 151 -6.81 -15.26 -2.10
N PHE A 152 -5.99 -14.70 -1.21
CA PHE A 152 -5.10 -15.47 -0.34
C PHE A 152 -5.88 -16.43 0.56
N THR A 153 -6.94 -15.95 1.21
CA THR A 153 -7.78 -16.77 2.10
C THR A 153 -8.48 -17.90 1.34
N ARG A 154 -8.90 -17.65 0.10
CA ARG A 154 -9.52 -18.65 -0.78
C ARG A 154 -8.52 -19.70 -1.24
N SER A 155 -7.29 -19.29 -1.58
CA SER A 155 -6.24 -20.18 -2.11
C SER A 155 -5.55 -20.99 -1.01
N TYR A 156 -5.47 -20.45 0.21
CA TYR A 156 -4.74 -21.02 1.35
C TYR A 156 -5.59 -20.97 2.64
N PRO A 157 -6.81 -21.53 2.65
CA PRO A 157 -7.71 -21.39 3.79
C PRO A 157 -7.13 -21.93 5.11
N GLU A 158 -6.28 -22.96 5.05
CA GLU A 158 -5.61 -23.54 6.23
C GLU A 158 -4.58 -22.57 6.86
N ARG A 159 -4.11 -21.59 6.11
CA ARG A 159 -3.12 -20.59 6.53
C ARG A 159 -3.76 -19.36 7.21
N VAL A 160 -5.08 -19.26 7.22
CA VAL A 160 -5.79 -18.08 7.73
C VAL A 160 -6.69 -18.46 8.91
N ASP A 161 -6.53 -17.73 10.02
CA ASP A 161 -7.43 -17.86 11.17
C ASP A 161 -8.61 -16.89 11.04
N ARG A 162 -8.36 -15.61 10.81
CA ARG A 162 -9.36 -14.56 10.65
C ARG A 162 -9.00 -13.63 9.50
N LEU A 163 -10.01 -13.02 8.91
CA LEU A 163 -9.87 -12.08 7.80
C LEU A 163 -10.51 -10.73 8.17
N ALA A 164 -9.72 -9.67 8.25
CA ALA A 164 -10.21 -8.32 8.38
C ALA A 164 -9.99 -7.57 7.06
N LEU A 165 -11.03 -6.96 6.54
CA LEU A 165 -11.06 -6.25 5.27
C LEU A 165 -11.35 -4.77 5.54
N GLU A 166 -10.30 -3.94 5.48
CA GLU A 166 -10.43 -2.49 5.60
C GLU A 166 -10.72 -1.89 4.23
N ALA A 167 -11.88 -1.26 4.09
CA ALA A 167 -12.27 -0.57 2.86
C ALA A 167 -11.83 -1.31 1.57
N PRO A 168 -12.05 -2.64 1.46
CA PRO A 168 -11.61 -3.38 0.30
C PRO A 168 -12.26 -2.84 -0.97
N ILE A 169 -11.53 -2.89 -2.09
CA ILE A 169 -12.10 -2.69 -3.42
C ILE A 169 -12.42 -4.05 -4.05
N GLY A 170 -13.04 -4.06 -5.24
CA GLY A 170 -13.48 -5.32 -5.88
C GLY A 170 -14.73 -5.91 -5.24
N LEU A 171 -15.50 -5.10 -4.48
CA LEU A 171 -16.83 -5.45 -3.97
C LEU A 171 -17.91 -5.40 -5.04
N GLU A 172 -17.59 -4.87 -6.19
CA GLU A 172 -18.38 -4.85 -7.41
C GLU A 172 -17.51 -5.27 -8.59
N ASP A 173 -18.12 -5.81 -9.62
CA ASP A 173 -17.44 -6.15 -10.86
C ASP A 173 -17.41 -4.92 -11.76
N TYR A 174 -16.27 -4.23 -11.79
CA TYR A 174 -16.10 -2.98 -12.53
C TYR A 174 -16.34 -3.11 -14.03
N ARG A 175 -16.23 -4.32 -14.59
CA ARG A 175 -16.45 -4.60 -16.03
C ARG A 175 -17.90 -4.37 -16.46
N PHE A 176 -18.86 -4.36 -15.52
CA PHE A 176 -20.25 -4.01 -15.80
C PHE A 176 -20.48 -2.50 -15.96
N TYR A 177 -19.54 -1.68 -15.50
CA TYR A 177 -19.67 -0.23 -15.46
C TYR A 177 -18.65 0.48 -16.35
N VAL A 178 -17.45 -0.06 -16.44
CA VAL A 178 -16.30 0.58 -17.07
C VAL A 178 -15.87 -0.25 -18.28
N PRO A 179 -15.80 0.35 -19.48
CA PRO A 179 -15.21 -0.34 -20.63
C PRO A 179 -13.71 -0.59 -20.39
N PRO A 180 -13.10 -1.56 -21.08
CA PRO A 180 -11.65 -1.76 -21.03
C PRO A 180 -10.93 -0.45 -21.34
N VAL A 181 -9.90 -0.14 -20.56
CA VAL A 181 -9.06 1.05 -20.76
C VAL A 181 -7.69 0.61 -21.21
N GLU A 182 -7.25 1.14 -22.35
CA GLU A 182 -5.92 0.85 -22.89
C GLU A 182 -4.82 1.25 -21.92
N THR A 183 -3.79 0.41 -21.81
CA THR A 183 -2.68 0.61 -20.87
C THR A 183 -1.95 1.93 -21.13
N GLU A 184 -1.74 2.31 -22.39
CA GLU A 184 -1.08 3.56 -22.78
C GLU A 184 -1.86 4.79 -22.31
N ARG A 185 -3.20 4.74 -22.37
CA ARG A 185 -4.07 5.81 -21.85
C ARG A 185 -3.95 5.96 -20.32
N LEU A 186 -3.86 4.84 -19.61
CA LEU A 186 -3.63 4.85 -18.16
C LEU A 186 -2.24 5.38 -17.80
N ILE A 187 -1.21 5.03 -18.57
CA ILE A 187 0.16 5.54 -18.40
C ILE A 187 0.19 7.06 -18.62
N GLU A 188 -0.48 7.55 -19.68
CA GLU A 188 -0.54 8.98 -19.97
C GLU A 188 -1.26 9.74 -18.84
N GLN A 189 -2.41 9.22 -18.38
CA GLN A 189 -3.13 9.82 -17.25
C GLN A 189 -2.26 9.89 -15.99
N GLU A 190 -1.55 8.81 -15.68
CA GLU A 190 -0.69 8.75 -14.49
C GLU A 190 0.53 9.68 -14.62
N ARG A 191 1.14 9.73 -15.81
CA ARG A 191 2.27 10.64 -16.09
C ARG A 191 1.89 12.10 -15.92
N ASN A 192 0.68 12.47 -16.36
CA ASN A 192 0.17 13.84 -16.31
C ASN A 192 -0.48 14.21 -14.97
N LEU A 193 -0.57 13.26 -14.03
CA LEU A 193 -1.12 13.54 -12.70
C LEU A 193 -0.15 14.42 -11.91
N THR A 194 -0.56 15.67 -11.64
CA THR A 194 0.22 16.62 -10.84
C THR A 194 0.09 16.34 -9.35
N ALA A 195 1.07 16.78 -8.54
CA ALA A 195 1.03 16.70 -7.09
C ALA A 195 -0.27 17.29 -6.51
N ASP A 196 -0.69 18.47 -7.00
CA ASP A 196 -1.91 19.11 -6.54
C ASP A 196 -3.18 18.33 -6.91
N ALA A 197 -3.22 17.74 -8.10
CA ALA A 197 -4.35 16.91 -8.50
C ALA A 197 -4.41 15.62 -7.65
N TYR A 198 -3.26 15.02 -7.39
CA TYR A 198 -3.18 13.83 -6.54
C TYR A 198 -3.54 14.15 -5.08
N ARG A 199 -3.06 15.26 -4.53
CA ARG A 199 -3.42 15.74 -3.18
C ARG A 199 -4.93 15.95 -3.05
N ARG A 200 -5.56 16.64 -4.02
CA ARG A 200 -7.03 16.79 -4.05
C ARG A 200 -7.75 15.46 -4.12
N GLN A 201 -7.24 14.50 -4.91
CA GLN A 201 -7.82 13.16 -4.99
C GLN A 201 -7.75 12.43 -3.66
N LEU A 202 -6.61 12.51 -2.95
CA LEU A 202 -6.46 11.91 -1.62
C LEU A 202 -7.43 12.51 -0.61
N ILE A 203 -7.53 13.83 -0.54
CA ILE A 203 -8.42 14.54 0.39
C ILE A 203 -9.90 14.23 0.08
N SER A 204 -10.30 14.19 -1.18
CA SER A 204 -11.70 14.05 -1.55
C SER A 204 -12.24 12.63 -1.50
N ASN A 205 -11.37 11.62 -1.67
CA ASN A 205 -11.81 10.23 -1.85
C ASN A 205 -11.22 9.25 -0.84
N TYR A 206 -10.10 9.59 -0.19
CA TYR A 206 -9.37 8.66 0.67
C TYR A 206 -9.32 9.10 2.13
N ALA A 207 -9.02 10.37 2.36
CA ALA A 207 -8.65 10.90 3.68
C ALA A 207 -9.47 12.16 4.00
N ILE A 208 -10.79 12.03 3.99
CA ILE A 208 -11.73 13.18 4.02
C ILE A 208 -11.70 13.97 5.33
N LYS A 209 -11.27 13.38 6.42
CA LYS A 209 -11.11 14.02 7.74
C LYS A 209 -9.65 14.15 8.19
N MET A 210 -8.70 13.70 7.38
CA MET A 210 -7.30 13.72 7.75
C MET A 210 -6.69 15.10 7.48
N PRO A 211 -5.87 15.64 8.40
CA PRO A 211 -5.10 16.85 8.13
C PRO A 211 -4.19 16.65 6.89
N PRO A 212 -4.09 17.64 6.00
CA PRO A 212 -3.27 17.53 4.77
C PRO A 212 -1.83 17.10 5.03
N GLU A 213 -1.26 17.47 6.17
CA GLU A 213 0.13 17.13 6.56
C GLU A 213 0.36 15.61 6.67
N ARG A 214 -0.68 14.85 7.01
CA ARG A 214 -0.58 13.38 7.13
C ARG A 214 -0.58 12.66 5.79
N ILE A 215 -1.07 13.30 4.73
CA ILE A 215 -1.05 12.73 3.37
C ILE A 215 0.15 13.21 2.55
N GLU A 216 0.78 14.31 2.94
CA GLU A 216 1.89 14.92 2.19
C GLU A 216 3.07 13.96 1.92
N PRO A 217 3.48 13.07 2.85
CA PRO A 217 4.51 12.09 2.56
C PRO A 217 4.18 11.20 1.34
N PHE A 218 2.92 10.84 1.14
CA PHE A 218 2.49 10.02 0.00
C PHE A 218 2.48 10.81 -1.31
N VAL A 219 2.14 12.11 -1.24
CA VAL A 219 2.23 13.02 -2.39
C VAL A 219 3.69 13.17 -2.81
N ARG A 220 4.62 13.38 -1.86
CA ARG A 220 6.06 13.48 -2.13
C ARG A 220 6.62 12.24 -2.77
N ILE A 221 6.35 11.05 -2.22
CA ILE A 221 6.79 9.78 -2.82
C ILE A 221 6.43 9.74 -4.31
N ARG A 222 5.20 10.16 -4.65
CA ARG A 222 4.71 10.10 -6.04
C ARG A 222 5.37 11.14 -6.94
N GLU A 223 5.75 12.29 -6.42
CA GLU A 223 6.51 13.30 -7.17
C GLU A 223 7.98 12.87 -7.29
N ASP A 224 8.62 12.45 -6.20
CA ASP A 224 10.03 12.13 -6.17
C ASP A 224 10.41 10.97 -7.10
N VAL A 225 9.53 9.97 -7.27
CA VAL A 225 9.79 8.88 -8.24
C VAL A 225 9.81 9.35 -9.70
N LYS A 226 9.22 10.52 -10.02
CA LYS A 226 9.25 11.09 -11.37
C LYS A 226 10.63 11.53 -11.79
N ASP A 227 11.49 11.89 -10.84
CA ASP A 227 12.86 12.32 -11.09
C ASP A 227 13.82 11.15 -11.37
N SER A 228 13.33 9.92 -11.17
CA SER A 228 14.10 8.71 -11.47
C SER A 228 14.19 8.44 -12.96
N GLY A 229 15.38 8.10 -13.46
CA GLY A 229 15.57 7.60 -14.83
C GLY A 229 14.77 6.32 -15.15
N GLU A 230 14.33 5.59 -14.12
CA GLU A 230 13.49 4.40 -14.24
C GLU A 230 11.96 4.70 -14.11
N TYR A 231 11.57 5.96 -14.08
CA TYR A 231 10.15 6.35 -13.99
C TYR A 231 9.23 5.68 -15.02
N PRO A 232 9.64 5.51 -16.31
CA PRO A 232 8.82 4.76 -17.27
C PRO A 232 8.53 3.30 -16.85
N ARG A 233 9.49 2.65 -16.19
CA ARG A 233 9.32 1.30 -15.62
C ARG A 233 8.32 1.31 -14.46
N TRP A 234 8.46 2.29 -13.56
CA TRP A 234 7.52 2.49 -12.47
C TRP A 234 6.09 2.72 -12.96
N LEU A 235 5.90 3.57 -13.98
CA LEU A 235 4.60 3.84 -14.61
C LEU A 235 3.95 2.55 -15.12
N ARG A 236 4.69 1.76 -15.91
CA ARG A 236 4.18 0.49 -16.45
C ARG A 236 3.79 -0.47 -15.32
N SER A 237 4.66 -0.64 -14.35
CA SER A 237 4.43 -1.49 -13.17
C SER A 237 3.19 -1.03 -12.39
N PHE A 238 3.07 0.27 -12.12
CA PHE A 238 1.94 0.84 -11.38
C PHE A 238 0.61 0.71 -12.14
N VAL A 239 0.62 0.93 -13.44
CA VAL A 239 -0.59 0.80 -14.30
C VAL A 239 -1.03 -0.66 -14.41
N ASN A 240 -0.11 -1.63 -14.45
CA ASN A 240 -0.46 -3.06 -14.45
C ASN A 240 -1.31 -3.45 -13.23
N SER A 241 -1.13 -2.78 -12.08
CA SER A 241 -1.98 -3.02 -10.91
C SER A 241 -3.44 -2.60 -11.12
N TYR A 242 -3.71 -1.55 -11.92
CA TYR A 242 -5.08 -1.20 -12.29
C TYR A 242 -5.72 -2.30 -13.15
N GLN A 243 -4.98 -2.84 -14.12
CA GLN A 243 -5.47 -3.94 -14.96
C GLN A 243 -5.79 -5.19 -14.12
N THR A 244 -4.97 -5.48 -13.09
CA THR A 244 -5.25 -6.56 -12.12
C THR A 244 -6.56 -6.30 -11.37
N ILE A 245 -6.76 -5.10 -10.83
CA ILE A 245 -7.99 -4.72 -10.12
C ILE A 245 -9.21 -4.85 -11.02
N TYR A 246 -9.11 -4.35 -12.26
CA TYR A 246 -10.20 -4.37 -13.22
C TYR A 246 -10.57 -5.78 -13.68
N SER A 247 -9.58 -6.63 -13.98
CA SER A 247 -9.80 -7.95 -14.57
C SER A 247 -10.08 -9.07 -13.57
N GLN A 248 -9.77 -8.86 -12.27
CA GLN A 248 -9.85 -9.90 -11.24
C GLN A 248 -10.72 -9.47 -10.04
N PRO A 249 -11.99 -9.09 -10.24
CA PRO A 249 -12.88 -8.72 -9.13
C PRO A 249 -13.08 -9.90 -8.19
N VAL A 250 -13.10 -9.64 -6.88
CA VAL A 250 -13.25 -10.68 -5.85
C VAL A 250 -14.68 -10.77 -5.30
N VAL A 251 -15.59 -9.96 -5.80
CA VAL A 251 -17.02 -9.97 -5.40
C VAL A 251 -17.64 -11.35 -5.48
N HIS A 252 -17.24 -12.16 -6.46
CA HIS A 252 -17.75 -13.53 -6.65
C HIS A 252 -17.10 -14.55 -5.70
N GLU A 253 -15.97 -14.21 -5.10
CA GLU A 253 -15.21 -15.09 -4.19
C GLU A 253 -15.57 -14.85 -2.72
N ILE A 254 -15.91 -13.63 -2.36
CA ILE A 254 -16.21 -13.22 -0.99
C ILE A 254 -17.24 -14.14 -0.31
N PRO A 255 -18.40 -14.48 -0.92
CA PRO A 255 -19.38 -15.38 -0.28
C PRO A 255 -18.87 -16.81 -0.03
N LEU A 256 -17.76 -17.19 -0.68
CA LEU A 256 -17.15 -18.51 -0.56
C LEU A 256 -16.06 -18.58 0.52
N VAL A 257 -15.72 -17.46 1.17
CA VAL A 257 -14.76 -17.43 2.28
C VAL A 257 -15.43 -18.02 3.53
N SER A 258 -14.85 -19.09 4.07
CA SER A 258 -15.36 -19.79 5.24
C SER A 258 -14.77 -19.32 6.57
N ARG A 259 -13.77 -18.42 6.54
CA ARG A 259 -13.13 -17.89 7.74
C ARG A 259 -13.94 -16.76 8.36
N PRO A 260 -13.92 -16.59 9.69
CA PRO A 260 -14.52 -15.40 10.30
C PRO A 260 -13.97 -14.14 9.63
N THR A 261 -14.89 -13.31 9.14
CA THR A 261 -14.52 -12.14 8.34
C THR A 261 -15.20 -10.88 8.85
N LEU A 262 -14.42 -9.82 9.03
CA LEU A 262 -14.89 -8.49 9.39
C LEU A 262 -14.54 -7.50 8.29
N PHE A 263 -15.56 -6.81 7.75
CA PHE A 263 -15.38 -5.61 6.96
C PHE A 263 -15.38 -4.40 7.89
N ILE A 264 -14.36 -3.54 7.78
CA ILE A 264 -14.26 -2.24 8.45
C ILE A 264 -14.29 -1.17 7.37
N MET A 265 -15.40 -0.47 7.24
CA MET A 265 -15.68 0.43 6.12
C MET A 265 -15.81 1.87 6.57
N GLY A 266 -15.23 2.79 5.80
CA GLY A 266 -15.65 4.19 5.89
C GLY A 266 -17.02 4.39 5.25
N GLY A 267 -17.95 5.06 5.96
CA GLY A 267 -19.31 5.31 5.47
C GLY A 267 -19.33 6.23 4.25
N ASP A 268 -18.32 7.11 4.13
CA ASP A 268 -18.16 8.05 3.02
C ASP A 268 -17.15 7.58 1.96
N ASP A 269 -16.66 6.35 2.07
CA ASP A 269 -15.80 5.75 1.03
C ASP A 269 -16.59 5.52 -0.27
N LYS A 270 -16.25 6.32 -1.29
CA LYS A 270 -16.81 6.23 -2.65
C LYS A 270 -15.78 5.77 -3.68
N ASN A 271 -14.66 5.17 -3.21
CA ASN A 271 -13.60 4.75 -4.11
C ASN A 271 -14.07 3.62 -5.02
N ALA A 272 -14.06 3.88 -6.32
CA ALA A 272 -14.43 2.89 -7.36
C ALA A 272 -13.43 3.01 -8.52
N PRO A 273 -12.49 2.06 -8.63
CA PRO A 273 -11.52 2.03 -9.72
C PRO A 273 -12.18 2.11 -11.10
N GLY A 274 -11.66 3.01 -11.95
CA GLY A 274 -12.20 3.20 -13.30
C GLY A 274 -13.42 4.10 -13.40
N ARG A 275 -14.02 4.54 -12.30
CA ARG A 275 -15.22 5.40 -12.31
C ARG A 275 -15.14 6.61 -13.27
N PRO A 276 -13.99 7.31 -13.45
CA PRO A 276 -13.88 8.39 -14.42
C PRO A 276 -14.09 7.95 -15.88
N PHE A 277 -13.85 6.68 -16.19
CA PHE A 277 -14.01 6.09 -17.54
C PHE A 277 -15.42 5.52 -17.78
N ALA A 278 -16.22 5.37 -16.72
CA ALA A 278 -17.59 4.88 -16.84
C ALA A 278 -18.49 5.90 -17.56
N PRO A 279 -19.51 5.49 -18.32
CA PRO A 279 -20.58 6.34 -18.80
C PRO A 279 -21.21 7.17 -17.68
N ALA A 280 -21.61 8.41 -17.97
CA ALA A 280 -22.07 9.35 -16.96
C ALA A 280 -23.23 8.81 -16.11
N GLU A 281 -24.16 8.08 -16.74
CA GLU A 281 -25.34 7.49 -16.13
C GLU A 281 -25.03 6.28 -15.21
N LEU A 282 -23.86 5.67 -15.36
CA LEU A 282 -23.41 4.53 -14.52
C LEU A 282 -22.57 4.97 -13.32
N ARG A 283 -21.88 6.12 -13.41
CA ARG A 283 -21.01 6.63 -12.33
C ARG A 283 -21.70 6.72 -10.96
N PRO A 284 -22.94 7.18 -10.82
CA PRO A 284 -23.62 7.24 -9.53
C PRO A 284 -23.89 5.87 -8.90
N LYS A 285 -23.91 4.80 -9.71
CA LYS A 285 -24.16 3.43 -9.24
C LYS A 285 -22.91 2.76 -8.65
N MET A 286 -21.73 3.29 -8.96
CA MET A 286 -20.44 2.77 -8.51
C MET A 286 -20.04 3.32 -7.14
N GLY A 287 -19.28 2.53 -6.38
CA GLY A 287 -18.68 2.98 -5.12
C GLY A 287 -19.67 3.09 -3.97
N GLN A 288 -20.70 2.25 -3.94
CA GLN A 288 -21.60 2.13 -2.79
C GLN A 288 -20.99 1.17 -1.73
N ASN A 289 -19.71 1.43 -1.39
CA ASN A 289 -18.83 0.45 -0.73
C ASN A 289 -19.34 -0.03 0.63
N ALA A 290 -19.87 0.87 1.48
CA ALA A 290 -20.42 0.49 2.78
C ALA A 290 -21.62 -0.48 2.63
N LYS A 291 -22.54 -0.15 1.71
CA LYS A 291 -23.72 -1.03 1.43
C LYS A 291 -23.26 -2.35 0.82
N LEU A 292 -22.35 -2.34 -0.15
CA LEU A 292 -21.83 -3.55 -0.78
C LEU A 292 -21.17 -4.48 0.23
N ALA A 293 -20.38 -3.93 1.17
CA ALA A 293 -19.77 -4.71 2.23
C ALA A 293 -20.80 -5.35 3.16
N GLN A 294 -21.86 -4.64 3.56
CA GLN A 294 -22.96 -5.19 4.35
C GLN A 294 -23.68 -6.32 3.60
N ASP A 295 -24.02 -6.09 2.33
CA ASP A 295 -24.74 -7.08 1.50
C ASP A 295 -23.88 -8.34 1.26
N LEU A 296 -22.57 -8.20 1.14
CA LEU A 296 -21.64 -9.32 0.97
C LEU A 296 -21.39 -10.04 2.29
N ALA A 297 -21.19 -9.33 3.38
CA ALA A 297 -21.03 -9.92 4.71
C ALA A 297 -22.23 -10.80 5.08
N ALA A 298 -23.45 -10.35 4.76
CA ALA A 298 -24.67 -11.13 5.00
C ALA A 298 -24.76 -12.44 4.18
N LYS A 299 -23.99 -12.56 3.09
CA LYS A 299 -23.92 -13.76 2.25
C LYS A 299 -22.82 -14.73 2.68
N MET A 300 -21.95 -14.33 3.61
CA MET A 300 -20.84 -15.16 4.09
C MET A 300 -21.26 -16.02 5.27
N PRO A 301 -20.69 -17.22 5.45
CA PRO A 301 -20.98 -18.08 6.60
C PRO A 301 -20.70 -17.44 7.96
N ALA A 302 -19.68 -16.56 8.03
CA ALA A 302 -19.22 -15.90 9.25
C ALA A 302 -18.70 -14.47 8.94
N GLY A 303 -19.50 -13.72 8.17
CA GLY A 303 -19.20 -12.35 7.77
C GLY A 303 -19.97 -11.32 8.59
N ARG A 304 -19.32 -10.19 8.88
CA ARG A 304 -19.97 -9.00 9.45
C ARG A 304 -19.31 -7.73 8.93
N ALA A 305 -20.00 -6.60 9.05
CA ALA A 305 -19.52 -5.32 8.60
C ALA A 305 -19.73 -4.26 9.68
N GLU A 306 -18.69 -3.48 9.95
CA GLU A 306 -18.70 -2.29 10.80
C GLU A 306 -18.51 -1.06 9.93
N ILE A 307 -19.44 -0.11 10.01
CA ILE A 307 -19.44 1.12 9.23
C ILE A 307 -19.03 2.29 10.12
N PHE A 308 -18.03 3.03 9.69
CA PHE A 308 -17.51 4.22 10.37
C PHE A 308 -18.04 5.45 9.65
N GLU A 309 -19.17 5.97 10.10
CA GLU A 309 -19.84 7.11 9.50
C GLU A 309 -18.92 8.34 9.46
N GLY A 310 -18.94 9.06 8.34
CA GLY A 310 -18.14 10.25 8.12
C GLY A 310 -16.64 9.98 7.95
N ILE A 311 -16.23 8.75 7.68
CA ILE A 311 -14.84 8.34 7.43
C ILE A 311 -14.71 7.90 5.97
N GLY A 312 -13.56 8.20 5.36
CA GLY A 312 -13.24 7.86 3.98
C GLY A 312 -12.60 6.48 3.81
N HIS A 313 -11.71 6.38 2.84
CA HIS A 313 -11.09 5.11 2.42
C HIS A 313 -9.93 4.65 3.33
N LEU A 314 -9.27 5.56 4.06
CA LEU A 314 -8.14 5.28 4.96
C LEU A 314 -8.61 5.18 6.41
N VAL A 315 -9.44 4.17 6.72
CA VAL A 315 -10.13 4.06 8.02
C VAL A 315 -9.15 4.01 9.19
N HIS A 316 -8.07 3.21 9.08
CA HIS A 316 -7.04 3.08 10.12
C HIS A 316 -6.25 4.37 10.36
N MET A 317 -6.20 5.27 9.39
CA MET A 317 -5.52 6.56 9.55
C MET A 317 -6.46 7.68 10.00
N GLU A 318 -7.73 7.66 9.56
CA GLU A 318 -8.71 8.69 9.88
C GLU A 318 -9.37 8.49 11.25
N ALA A 319 -9.56 7.23 11.66
CA ALA A 319 -10.20 6.83 12.91
C ALA A 319 -9.35 5.80 13.67
N GLU A 320 -8.06 6.10 13.85
CA GLU A 320 -7.02 5.19 14.32
C GLU A 320 -7.41 4.41 15.58
N GLN A 321 -7.82 5.12 16.63
CA GLN A 321 -8.17 4.48 17.91
C GLN A 321 -9.34 3.51 17.73
N ARG A 322 -10.45 3.97 17.14
CA ARG A 322 -11.65 3.14 16.93
C ARG A 322 -11.35 1.96 15.99
N PHE A 323 -10.53 2.17 14.96
CA PHE A 323 -10.11 1.11 14.06
C PHE A 323 -9.33 0.01 14.80
N ASN A 324 -8.33 0.39 15.59
CA ASN A 324 -7.52 -0.54 16.36
C ASN A 324 -8.36 -1.30 17.41
N GLU A 325 -9.26 -0.63 18.12
CA GLU A 325 -10.18 -1.27 19.08
C GLU A 325 -11.08 -2.29 18.38
N THR A 326 -11.69 -1.93 17.25
CA THR A 326 -12.55 -2.80 16.46
C THR A 326 -11.79 -4.01 15.91
N LEU A 327 -10.61 -3.78 15.33
CA LEU A 327 -9.75 -4.83 14.79
C LEU A 327 -9.31 -5.80 15.90
N LEU A 328 -8.76 -5.30 16.98
CA LEU A 328 -8.27 -6.13 18.09
C LEU A 328 -9.41 -6.89 18.77
N GLY A 329 -10.58 -6.27 18.94
CA GLY A 329 -11.78 -6.94 19.42
C GLY A 329 -12.13 -8.14 18.56
N PHE A 330 -12.18 -7.96 17.23
CA PHE A 330 -12.44 -9.05 16.28
C PHE A 330 -11.37 -10.14 16.30
N LEU A 331 -10.09 -9.76 16.29
CA LEU A 331 -9.00 -10.74 16.26
C LEU A 331 -8.94 -11.58 17.54
N ASN A 332 -9.41 -11.08 18.68
CA ASN A 332 -9.36 -11.76 19.98
C ASN A 332 -10.67 -12.44 20.41
N GLU A 333 -11.72 -12.40 19.58
CA GLU A 333 -13.00 -13.06 19.91
C GLU A 333 -12.85 -14.57 20.16
N GLY A 334 -13.42 -15.04 21.27
CA GLY A 334 -13.43 -16.47 21.64
C GLY A 334 -12.07 -17.04 22.01
N ARG A 335 -11.12 -16.18 22.42
CA ARG A 335 -9.74 -16.56 22.76
C ARG A 335 -9.36 -16.06 24.14
#